data_85223c9a025ae5dbce493374840b1579
#
_entry.id   85223c9a025ae5dbce493374840b1579
#
_cell.length_a   1.000
_cell.length_b   1.000
_cell.length_c   1.000
_cell.angle_alpha   90.00
_cell.angle_beta   90.00
_cell.angle_gamma   90.00
#
_symmetry.space_group_name_H-M   'P 1'
#
loop_
_entity.id
_entity.type
_entity.pdbx_description
1 polymer ?
#
loop_
_entity_poly.entity_id
_entity_poly.type
_entity_poly.pdbx_seq_one_letter_code
_entity_poly.pdbx_strand_id
1 'polypeptide(L)'
;MASTFGDFIRDRRLQLRITLRDFCEKNNLDPGNVSRLERGMMPAPNSQDKLAHYAQALGIRRGTRNWATFMDLAAASGGKIPRDLMSNERVISRLPAFFRTLRNKKLTDSKLDELLDRLRGM
;
A
#
# COMPACT_ATOMS: atom_id res chain seq x y z
N MET A 1 -4.75 -7.83 10.91
CA MET A 1 -4.00 -7.67 9.65
C MET A 1 -4.28 -6.30 9.06
N ALA A 2 -3.25 -5.61 8.65
CA ALA A 2 -3.42 -4.30 8.05
C ALA A 2 -4.08 -4.42 6.68
N SER A 3 -5.19 -3.71 6.46
CA SER A 3 -5.95 -3.74 5.21
C SER A 3 -5.69 -2.50 4.35
N THR A 4 -5.11 -1.44 4.92
CA THR A 4 -4.83 -0.20 4.22
C THR A 4 -3.39 0.24 4.48
N PHE A 5 -2.93 1.18 3.66
CA PHE A 5 -1.62 1.79 3.85
C PHE A 5 -1.51 2.43 5.24
N GLY A 6 -2.54 3.18 5.64
CA GLY A 6 -2.58 3.83 6.95
C GLY A 6 -2.50 2.85 8.10
N ASP A 7 -3.26 1.76 8.02
CA ASP A 7 -3.22 0.70 9.03
C ASP A 7 -1.83 0.07 9.11
N PHE A 8 -1.22 -0.18 7.96
CA PHE A 8 0.10 -0.81 7.89
C PHE A 8 1.17 0.06 8.57
N ILE A 9 1.22 1.35 8.25
CA ILE A 9 2.24 2.24 8.85
C ILE A 9 2.00 2.43 10.34
N ARG A 10 0.74 2.53 10.75
CA ARG A 10 0.39 2.62 12.17
C ARG A 10 0.80 1.38 12.93
N ASP A 11 0.45 0.20 12.42
CA ASP A 11 0.79 -1.07 13.06
C ASP A 11 2.30 -1.24 13.17
N ARG A 12 3.02 -0.87 12.11
CA ARG A 12 4.49 -0.96 12.13
C ARG A 12 5.09 -0.01 13.16
N ARG A 13 4.58 1.21 13.24
CA ARG A 13 5.03 2.18 14.25
C ARG A 13 4.80 1.65 15.66
N LEU A 14 3.62 1.06 15.90
CA LEU A 14 3.29 0.49 17.21
C LEU A 14 4.19 -0.71 17.54
N GLN A 15 4.53 -1.54 16.55
CA GLN A 15 5.47 -2.63 16.73
C GLN A 15 6.85 -2.13 17.16
N LEU A 16 7.25 -0.98 16.64
CA LEU A 16 8.51 -0.34 17.01
C LEU A 16 8.43 0.38 18.37
N ARG A 17 7.25 0.43 18.96
CA ARG A 17 6.99 1.06 20.26
C ARG A 17 7.35 2.54 20.29
N ILE A 18 7.04 3.24 19.20
CA ILE A 18 7.30 4.67 19.06
C ILE A 18 5.98 5.41 19.01
N THR A 19 5.85 6.49 19.80
CA THR A 19 4.69 7.36 19.74
C THR A 19 4.67 8.13 18.43
N LEU A 20 3.49 8.60 18.03
CA LEU A 20 3.36 9.43 16.83
C LEU A 20 4.27 10.64 16.88
N ARG A 21 4.32 11.32 18.02
CA ARG A 21 5.15 12.50 18.21
C ARG A 21 6.65 12.19 18.03
N ASP A 22 7.13 11.15 18.70
CA ASP A 22 8.53 10.77 18.61
C ASP A 22 8.92 10.31 17.23
N PHE A 23 8.04 9.57 16.58
CA PHE A 23 8.24 9.11 15.20
C PHE A 23 8.43 10.30 14.25
N CYS A 24 7.54 11.28 14.34
CA CYS A 24 7.59 12.46 13.50
C CYS A 24 8.80 13.33 13.78
N GLU A 25 9.12 13.51 15.06
CA GLU A 25 10.26 14.32 15.48
C GLU A 25 11.58 13.71 15.01
N LYS A 26 11.76 12.40 15.20
CA LYS A 26 12.97 11.69 14.80
C LYS A 26 13.18 11.71 13.28
N ASN A 27 12.10 11.69 12.51
CA ASN A 27 12.18 11.48 11.07
C ASN A 27 11.81 12.72 10.27
N ASN A 28 11.69 13.85 10.94
CA ASN A 28 11.36 15.13 10.32
C ASN A 28 10.08 15.06 9.49
N LEU A 29 9.03 14.51 10.10
CA LEU A 29 7.72 14.36 9.49
C LEU A 29 6.70 15.23 10.21
N ASP A 30 5.68 15.67 9.49
CA ASP A 30 4.60 16.46 10.07
C ASP A 30 3.61 15.55 10.80
N PRO A 31 3.38 15.77 12.12
CA PRO A 31 2.46 14.91 12.88
C PRO A 31 1.03 14.92 12.36
N GLY A 32 0.56 16.06 11.87
CA GLY A 32 -0.77 16.17 11.28
C GLY A 32 -0.93 15.29 10.05
N ASN A 33 0.07 15.32 9.18
CA ASN A 33 0.05 14.49 7.97
C ASN A 33 0.13 13.01 8.29
N VAL A 34 1.03 12.61 9.19
CA VAL A 34 1.15 11.20 9.58
C VAL A 34 -0.13 10.71 10.24
N SER A 35 -0.72 11.52 11.10
CA SER A 35 -2.00 11.18 11.75
C SER A 35 -3.09 10.95 10.70
N ARG A 36 -3.20 11.83 9.70
CA ARG A 36 -4.20 11.69 8.63
C ARG A 36 -3.95 10.45 7.78
N LEU A 37 -2.69 10.14 7.49
CA LEU A 37 -2.33 8.92 6.76
C LEU A 37 -2.75 7.68 7.55
N GLU A 38 -2.43 7.63 8.84
CA GLU A 38 -2.75 6.49 9.69
C GLU A 38 -4.25 6.26 9.82
N ARG A 39 -5.02 7.33 9.79
CA ARG A 39 -6.49 7.25 9.91
C ARG A 39 -7.18 7.07 8.56
N GLY A 40 -6.42 6.97 7.47
CA GLY A 40 -6.99 6.80 6.14
C GLY A 40 -7.66 8.05 5.57
N MET A 41 -7.32 9.22 6.10
CA MET A 41 -7.92 10.49 5.70
C MET A 41 -7.19 11.17 4.54
N MET A 42 -6.08 10.61 4.10
CA MET A 42 -5.36 11.03 2.91
C MET A 42 -4.64 9.83 2.31
N PRO A 43 -4.43 9.81 0.99
CA PRO A 43 -3.74 8.71 0.33
C PRO A 43 -2.25 8.71 0.67
N ALA A 44 -1.60 7.59 0.38
CA ALA A 44 -0.14 7.47 0.51
C ALA A 44 0.57 8.50 -0.37
N PRO A 45 1.79 8.90 -0.01
CA PRO A 45 2.57 9.80 -0.86
C PRO A 45 2.75 9.24 -2.27
N ASN A 46 2.71 10.11 -3.28
CA ASN A 46 2.94 9.75 -4.68
C ASN A 46 4.43 9.63 -5.02
N SER A 47 5.26 10.36 -4.29
CA SER A 47 6.69 10.44 -4.56
C SER A 47 7.42 9.20 -4.06
N GLN A 48 8.26 8.61 -4.92
CA GLN A 48 9.11 7.49 -4.51
C GLN A 48 10.06 7.89 -3.40
N ASP A 49 10.54 9.11 -3.42
CA ASP A 49 11.44 9.63 -2.37
C ASP A 49 10.74 9.71 -1.03
N LYS A 50 9.50 10.18 -1.01
CA LYS A 50 8.71 10.24 0.22
C LYS A 50 8.37 8.85 0.74
N LEU A 51 8.01 7.93 -0.15
CA LEU A 51 7.74 6.54 0.24
C LEU A 51 8.99 5.90 0.83
N ALA A 52 10.16 6.11 0.19
CA ALA A 52 11.43 5.60 0.71
C ALA A 52 11.74 6.18 2.08
N HIS A 53 11.46 7.46 2.29
CA HIS A 53 11.65 8.12 3.57
C HIS A 53 10.79 7.46 4.68
N TYR A 54 9.50 7.22 4.39
CA TYR A 54 8.62 6.53 5.33
C TYR A 54 9.08 5.10 5.60
N ALA A 55 9.48 4.38 4.57
CA ALA A 55 9.96 3.01 4.72
C ALA A 55 11.20 2.96 5.60
N GLN A 56 12.16 3.85 5.37
CA GLN A 56 13.37 3.94 6.18
C GLN A 56 13.03 4.26 7.64
N ALA A 57 12.12 5.23 7.85
CA ALA A 57 11.69 5.62 9.19
C ALA A 57 11.04 4.46 9.95
N LEU A 58 10.35 3.57 9.23
CA LEU A 58 9.68 2.40 9.80
C LEU A 58 10.56 1.15 9.83
N GLY A 59 11.82 1.25 9.41
CA GLY A 59 12.74 0.12 9.39
C GLY A 59 12.37 -0.95 8.37
N ILE A 60 11.72 -0.55 7.27
CA ILE A 60 11.34 -1.45 6.20
C ILE A 60 12.44 -1.48 5.15
N ARG A 61 13.02 -2.64 4.91
CA ARG A 61 14.12 -2.82 3.97
C ARG A 61 13.63 -3.24 2.59
N ARG A 62 14.30 -2.74 1.56
CA ARG A 62 14.06 -3.18 0.19
C ARG A 62 14.30 -4.68 0.05
N GLY A 63 13.52 -5.32 -0.81
CA GLY A 63 13.66 -6.75 -1.08
C GLY A 63 12.99 -7.65 -0.07
N THR A 64 12.33 -7.10 0.93
CA THR A 64 11.60 -7.88 1.94
C THR A 64 10.12 -7.94 1.61
N ARG A 65 9.43 -8.88 2.25
CA ARG A 65 7.97 -8.98 2.14
C ARG A 65 7.30 -7.69 2.64
N ASN A 66 7.81 -7.12 3.73
CA ASN A 66 7.28 -5.87 4.28
C ASN A 66 7.41 -4.73 3.28
N TRP A 67 8.51 -4.66 2.55
CA TRP A 67 8.68 -3.66 1.50
C TRP A 67 7.64 -3.84 0.40
N ALA A 68 7.44 -5.07 -0.09
CA ALA A 68 6.45 -5.36 -1.12
C ALA A 68 5.05 -4.97 -0.64
N THR A 69 4.67 -5.36 0.57
CA THR A 69 3.37 -5.01 1.15
C THR A 69 3.21 -3.51 1.28
N PHE A 70 4.24 -2.82 1.76
CA PHE A 70 4.23 -1.36 1.90
C PHE A 70 3.99 -0.67 0.56
N MET A 71 4.71 -1.07 -0.47
CA MET A 71 4.59 -0.47 -1.80
C MET A 71 3.26 -0.79 -2.47
N ASP A 72 2.76 -2.02 -2.31
CA ASP A 72 1.46 -2.43 -2.86
C ASP A 72 0.32 -1.64 -2.22
N LEU A 73 0.35 -1.50 -0.89
CA LEU A 73 -0.66 -0.73 -0.18
C LEU A 73 -0.61 0.76 -0.54
N ALA A 74 0.59 1.30 -0.74
CA ALA A 74 0.76 2.68 -1.18
C ALA A 74 0.14 2.90 -2.56
N ALA A 75 0.41 2.01 -3.49
CA ALA A 75 -0.15 2.07 -4.85
C ALA A 75 -1.68 1.97 -4.82
N ALA A 76 -2.21 1.00 -4.09
CA ALA A 76 -3.66 0.80 -3.96
C ALA A 76 -4.33 2.02 -3.32
N SER A 77 -3.70 2.63 -2.33
CA SER A 77 -4.20 3.84 -1.66
C SER A 77 -4.42 4.98 -2.65
N GLY A 78 -3.54 5.11 -3.64
CA GLY A 78 -3.64 6.15 -4.67
C GLY A 78 -4.41 5.72 -5.92
N GLY A 79 -4.99 4.52 -5.92
CA GLY A 79 -5.66 3.98 -7.10
C GLY A 79 -4.70 3.67 -8.24
N LYS A 80 -3.47 3.34 -7.91
CA LYS A 80 -2.42 3.09 -8.89
C LYS A 80 -1.99 1.63 -8.88
N ILE A 81 -1.35 1.24 -9.97
CA ILE A 81 -0.73 -0.08 -10.08
C ILE A 81 0.74 0.05 -9.65
N PRO A 82 1.27 -0.89 -8.85
CA PRO A 82 2.67 -0.85 -8.43
C PRO A 82 3.62 -0.71 -9.62
N ARG A 83 4.71 0.02 -9.41
CA ARG A 83 5.63 0.39 -10.47
C ARG A 83 6.25 -0.82 -11.19
N ASP A 84 6.58 -1.88 -10.45
CA ASP A 84 7.15 -3.09 -11.02
C ASP A 84 6.18 -3.77 -11.99
N LEU A 85 4.86 -3.73 -11.70
CA LEU A 85 3.83 -4.24 -12.61
C LEU A 85 3.60 -3.29 -13.78
N MET A 86 3.72 -1.98 -13.55
CA MET A 86 3.57 -0.97 -14.60
C MET A 86 4.63 -1.10 -15.69
N SER A 87 5.80 -1.61 -15.37
CA SER A 87 6.86 -1.83 -16.34
C SER A 87 6.76 -3.16 -17.08
N ASN A 88 5.78 -4.00 -16.73
CA ASN A 88 5.56 -5.30 -17.36
C ASN A 88 4.53 -5.18 -18.47
N GLU A 89 4.98 -5.22 -19.72
CA GLU A 89 4.12 -5.04 -20.90
C GLU A 89 3.02 -6.10 -20.98
N ARG A 90 3.30 -7.33 -20.56
CA ARG A 90 2.31 -8.42 -20.58
C ARG A 90 1.16 -8.13 -19.62
N VAL A 91 1.46 -7.58 -18.46
CA VAL A 91 0.45 -7.16 -17.47
C VAL A 91 -0.35 -5.98 -18.03
N ILE A 92 0.36 -4.93 -18.46
CA ILE A 92 -0.27 -3.68 -18.92
C ILE A 92 -1.22 -3.94 -20.10
N SER A 93 -0.81 -4.77 -21.05
CA SER A 93 -1.61 -5.04 -22.23
C SER A 93 -2.94 -5.75 -21.91
N ARG A 94 -3.01 -6.44 -20.77
CA ARG A 94 -4.21 -7.18 -20.36
C ARG A 94 -5.09 -6.42 -19.38
N LEU A 95 -4.61 -5.33 -18.82
CA LEU A 95 -5.36 -4.57 -17.82
C LEU A 95 -6.69 -4.02 -18.34
N PRO A 96 -6.78 -3.47 -19.57
CA PRO A 96 -8.06 -2.98 -20.06
C PRO A 96 -9.14 -4.07 -20.09
N ALA A 97 -8.81 -5.28 -20.53
CA ALA A 97 -9.74 -6.41 -20.54
C ALA A 97 -10.13 -6.81 -19.12
N PHE A 98 -9.16 -6.81 -18.21
CA PHE A 98 -9.38 -7.11 -16.79
C PHE A 98 -10.36 -6.11 -16.16
N PHE A 99 -10.15 -4.81 -16.39
CA PHE A 99 -11.03 -3.76 -15.88
C PHE A 99 -12.44 -3.89 -16.43
N ARG A 100 -12.57 -4.21 -17.73
CA ARG A 100 -13.87 -4.40 -18.38
C ARG A 100 -14.61 -5.58 -17.77
N THR A 101 -13.91 -6.68 -17.53
CA THR A 101 -14.48 -7.87 -16.90
C THR A 101 -14.98 -7.57 -15.50
N LEU A 102 -14.17 -6.84 -14.71
CA LEU A 102 -14.56 -6.44 -13.36
C LEU A 102 -15.82 -5.56 -13.37
N ARG A 103 -15.91 -4.64 -14.34
CA ARG A 103 -17.05 -3.72 -14.44
C ARG A 103 -18.35 -4.42 -14.78
N ASN A 104 -18.27 -5.46 -15.61
CA ASN A 104 -19.45 -6.17 -16.10
C ASN A 104 -19.98 -7.23 -15.15
N LYS A 105 -19.30 -7.49 -14.05
CA LYS A 105 -19.72 -8.47 -13.05
C LYS A 105 -20.14 -7.77 -11.77
N LYS A 106 -21.18 -8.29 -11.12
CA LYS A 106 -21.53 -7.83 -9.77
C LYS A 106 -20.50 -8.41 -8.81
N LEU A 107 -19.59 -7.54 -8.38
CA LEU A 107 -18.53 -7.95 -7.49
C LEU A 107 -18.98 -7.78 -6.05
N THR A 108 -19.14 -8.89 -5.36
CA THR A 108 -19.33 -8.93 -3.92
C THR A 108 -17.99 -9.24 -3.26
N ASP A 109 -17.87 -8.99 -1.97
CA ASP A 109 -16.67 -9.37 -1.22
C ASP A 109 -16.36 -10.85 -1.41
N SER A 110 -17.39 -11.68 -1.36
CA SER A 110 -17.25 -13.13 -1.55
C SER A 110 -16.66 -13.48 -2.93
N LYS A 111 -17.13 -12.82 -3.99
CA LYS A 111 -16.62 -13.08 -5.35
C LYS A 111 -15.20 -12.57 -5.53
N LEU A 112 -14.88 -11.44 -4.93
CA LEU A 112 -13.52 -10.92 -4.96
C LEU A 112 -12.56 -11.84 -4.22
N ASP A 113 -12.97 -12.36 -3.06
CA ASP A 113 -12.17 -13.30 -2.28
C ASP A 113 -11.96 -14.61 -3.06
N GLU A 114 -12.99 -15.11 -3.73
CA GLU A 114 -12.92 -16.29 -4.58
C GLU A 114 -11.91 -16.10 -5.72
N LEU A 115 -11.97 -14.95 -6.39
CA LEU A 115 -11.01 -14.62 -7.45
C LEU A 115 -9.59 -14.57 -6.92
N LEU A 116 -9.41 -13.94 -5.77
CA LEU A 116 -8.09 -13.83 -5.14
C LEU A 116 -7.54 -15.22 -4.79
N ASP A 117 -8.38 -16.11 -4.27
CA ASP A 117 -7.98 -17.47 -3.94
C ASP A 117 -7.54 -18.26 -5.17
N ARG A 118 -8.23 -18.08 -6.30
CA ARG A 118 -7.82 -18.69 -7.57
C ARG A 118 -6.45 -18.20 -8.02
N LEU A 119 -6.19 -16.90 -7.89
CA LEU A 119 -4.90 -16.33 -8.26
C LEU A 119 -3.78 -16.87 -7.37
N ARG A 120 -4.05 -17.06 -6.09
CA ARG A 120 -3.07 -17.62 -5.14
C ARG A 120 -2.77 -19.08 -5.43
N GLY A 121 -3.71 -19.82 -5.98
CA GLY A 121 -3.56 -21.24 -6.31
C GLY A 121 -2.82 -21.51 -7.61
N MET A 122 -2.46 -20.48 -8.34
CA MET A 122 -1.78 -20.61 -9.63
C MET A 122 -0.29 -20.88 -9.50
#